data_0fc5435e260622d28afc86dca0381332
#
_entry.id   0fc5435e260622d28afc86dca0381332
#
_cell.length_a   1.000
_cell.length_b   1.000
_cell.length_c   1.000
_cell.angle_alpha   90.00
_cell.angle_beta   90.00
_cell.angle_gamma   90.00
#
_symmetry.space_group_name_H-M   'P 1'
#
loop_
_entity.id
_entity.type
_entity.pdbx_description
1 polymer ?
#
loop_
_entity_poly.entity_id
_entity_poly.type
_entity_poly.pdbx_seq_one_letter_code
_entity_poly.pdbx_strand_id
1 'polypeptide(L)'
;MTFGPRSLAFRVIAFSTGWAILALIVISTVISTLYRQASERGFDSLLSAHLFNLIGSVGVNEQGVLSGSPNLGDLRFSEPNSGWYYSVEPVSEGLTGEIRSTSMTEAIPSPPVSEVPFNPQFQRSYLADGLAGEELIVVESEFVLDAANRIARFRVMGNRSELEDEIGTFDRRLFTYLSLFGIGMIAINAMAILLGLRPLSRVRNALAMVREGQAQRLDGRFPAEIEPLANETNALIENNRRIVERSRTQVGNLAHSLKTPLAVLINEGRALGGAKGALISEQAAAMREQVDHYLSRARVAAQRDSVVYRTPVTPLLERLVRVIEKLGRMKVSLTPPPDEIVFAGEREDLEEIIGNLLDNAMKWAKSRIAVSVQELPAVAGEAQRRFAVIIEDDGPGIPEEMAREALKRGKRLDETKPGTGLGLAIVSELVGEYGGKLSLDRSALGGLKATVELRSVSG
;
A
#
# COMPACT_ATOMS: atom_id res chain seq x y z
N MET A 1 -1.22 -4.19 -1.32
CA MET A 1 -0.42 -2.93 -1.37
C MET A 1 0.60 -3.10 -2.48
N THR A 2 0.56 -2.28 -3.53
CA THR A 2 1.58 -2.27 -4.58
C THR A 2 2.84 -1.64 -4.00
N PHE A 3 3.89 -2.44 -3.78
CA PHE A 3 5.23 -1.98 -3.42
C PHE A 3 5.85 -1.32 -4.66
N GLY A 4 5.71 -0.02 -4.78
CA GLY A 4 6.32 0.76 -5.85
C GLY A 4 7.03 2.00 -5.31
N PRO A 5 7.96 2.62 -6.06
CA PRO A 5 8.74 3.79 -5.61
C PRO A 5 7.86 5.01 -5.26
N ARG A 6 6.58 4.99 -5.65
CA ARG A 6 5.58 6.00 -5.27
C ARG A 6 4.86 5.71 -3.94
N SER A 7 5.03 4.52 -3.35
CA SER A 7 4.41 4.16 -2.07
C SER A 7 5.06 4.92 -0.92
N LEU A 8 4.26 5.52 -0.04
CA LEU A 8 4.72 6.20 1.18
C LEU A 8 5.54 5.24 2.06
N ALA A 9 5.05 3.99 2.23
CA ALA A 9 5.75 2.94 2.97
C ALA A 9 7.16 2.70 2.42
N PHE A 10 7.29 2.55 1.09
CA PHE A 10 8.60 2.36 0.45
C PHE A 10 9.55 3.53 0.71
N ARG A 11 9.07 4.77 0.57
CA ARG A 11 9.90 5.96 0.79
C ARG A 11 10.39 6.07 2.23
N VAL A 12 9.51 5.83 3.20
CA VAL A 12 9.87 5.89 4.64
C VAL A 12 10.84 4.77 4.98
N ILE A 13 10.61 3.53 4.52
CA ILE A 13 11.53 2.41 4.73
C ILE A 13 12.88 2.69 4.08
N ALA A 14 12.91 3.14 2.83
CA ALA A 14 14.16 3.43 2.11
C ALA A 14 14.98 4.53 2.79
N PHE A 15 14.32 5.62 3.21
CA PHE A 15 14.99 6.72 3.91
C PHE A 15 15.53 6.29 5.28
N SER A 16 14.72 5.60 6.09
CA SER A 16 15.13 5.12 7.41
C SER A 16 16.23 4.06 7.31
N THR A 17 16.18 3.17 6.31
CA THR A 17 17.22 2.18 6.03
C THR A 17 18.52 2.85 5.61
N GLY A 18 18.48 3.82 4.69
CA GLY A 18 19.66 4.58 4.27
C GLY A 18 20.34 5.30 5.44
N TRP A 19 19.54 5.92 6.31
CA TRP A 19 20.06 6.57 7.52
C TRP A 19 20.66 5.56 8.51
N ALA A 20 20.01 4.41 8.70
CA ALA A 20 20.52 3.35 9.57
C ALA A 20 21.85 2.78 9.08
N ILE A 21 21.99 2.53 7.79
CA ILE A 21 23.24 2.05 7.17
C ILE A 21 24.35 3.09 7.36
N LEU A 22 24.07 4.37 7.09
CA LEU A 22 25.03 5.45 7.29
C LEU A 22 25.52 5.51 8.74
N ALA A 23 24.58 5.44 9.70
CA ALA A 23 24.92 5.44 11.13
C ALA A 23 25.80 4.24 11.51
N LEU A 24 25.48 3.04 11.02
CA LEU A 24 26.28 1.84 11.29
C LEU A 24 27.69 1.94 10.69
N ILE A 25 27.84 2.49 9.49
CA ILE A 25 29.16 2.72 8.88
C ILE A 25 29.98 3.69 9.74
N VAL A 26 29.40 4.81 10.16
CA VAL A 26 30.08 5.80 11.01
C VAL A 26 30.49 5.17 12.34
N ILE A 27 29.59 4.46 13.01
CA ILE A 27 29.87 3.80 14.29
C ILE A 27 30.98 2.75 14.11
N SER A 28 30.90 1.91 13.08
CA SER A 28 31.93 0.89 12.80
C SER A 28 33.29 1.52 12.59
N THR A 29 33.36 2.58 11.78
CA THR A 29 34.64 3.27 11.51
C THR A 29 35.22 3.89 12.78
N VAL A 30 34.40 4.55 13.59
CA VAL A 30 34.84 5.17 14.83
C VAL A 30 35.36 4.11 15.79
N ILE A 31 34.62 3.02 16.03
CA ILE A 31 35.04 1.96 16.96
C ILE A 31 36.32 1.27 16.45
N SER A 32 36.42 0.92 15.16
CA SER A 32 37.62 0.30 14.58
C SER A 32 38.84 1.22 14.73
N THR A 33 38.70 2.52 14.42
CA THR A 33 39.80 3.49 14.57
C THR A 33 40.25 3.64 16.03
N LEU A 34 39.31 3.74 16.96
CA LEU A 34 39.62 3.83 18.38
C LEU A 34 40.30 2.57 18.90
N TYR A 35 39.81 1.40 18.48
CA TYR A 35 40.42 0.13 18.86
C TYR A 35 41.86 0.00 18.34
N ARG A 36 42.08 0.30 17.06
CA ARG A 36 43.41 0.31 16.43
C ARG A 36 44.36 1.22 17.18
N GLN A 37 43.98 2.46 17.45
CA GLN A 37 44.82 3.41 18.20
C GLN A 37 45.12 2.94 19.60
N ALA A 38 44.16 2.31 20.28
CA ALA A 38 44.38 1.78 21.62
C ALA A 38 45.35 0.59 21.61
N SER A 39 45.20 -0.33 20.64
CA SER A 39 46.07 -1.50 20.49
C SER A 39 47.48 -1.12 20.10
N GLU A 40 47.65 -0.19 19.14
CA GLU A 40 48.98 0.34 18.76
C GLU A 40 49.69 1.01 19.95
N ARG A 41 49.00 1.90 20.69
CA ARG A 41 49.56 2.53 21.91
C ARG A 41 49.91 1.51 23.01
N GLY A 42 49.08 0.50 23.18
CA GLY A 42 49.33 -0.59 24.12
C GLY A 42 50.58 -1.38 23.76
N PHE A 43 50.74 -1.67 22.46
CA PHE A 43 51.89 -2.39 21.91
C PHE A 43 53.18 -1.58 22.09
N ASP A 44 53.18 -0.29 21.72
CA ASP A 44 54.33 0.62 21.87
C ASP A 44 54.72 0.76 23.34
N SER A 45 53.73 0.86 24.24
CA SER A 45 53.98 0.93 25.70
C SER A 45 54.59 -0.36 26.24
N LEU A 46 54.14 -1.52 25.72
CA LEU A 46 54.71 -2.82 26.10
C LEU A 46 56.17 -2.95 25.64
N LEU A 47 56.47 -2.62 24.36
CA LEU A 47 57.84 -2.63 23.86
C LEU A 47 58.75 -1.70 24.64
N SER A 48 58.28 -0.48 24.95
CA SER A 48 59.03 0.47 25.77
C SER A 48 59.32 -0.06 27.19
N ALA A 49 58.36 -0.70 27.82
CA ALA A 49 58.52 -1.33 29.12
C ALA A 49 59.57 -2.46 29.10
N HIS A 50 59.51 -3.32 28.06
CA HIS A 50 60.53 -4.35 27.86
C HIS A 50 61.92 -3.76 27.59
N LEU A 51 62.00 -2.66 26.81
CA LEU A 51 63.28 -1.98 26.58
C LEU A 51 63.89 -1.45 27.89
N PHE A 52 63.10 -0.79 28.74
CA PHE A 52 63.58 -0.32 30.05
C PHE A 52 64.01 -1.47 30.98
N ASN A 53 63.25 -2.58 30.96
CA ASN A 53 63.64 -3.77 31.73
C ASN A 53 64.95 -4.38 31.19
N LEU A 54 65.13 -4.41 29.86
CA LEU A 54 66.36 -4.87 29.24
C LEU A 54 67.56 -4.00 29.64
N ILE A 55 67.43 -2.66 29.55
CA ILE A 55 68.48 -1.72 29.98
C ILE A 55 68.84 -1.95 31.41
N GLY A 56 67.86 -2.15 32.35
CA GLY A 56 68.14 -2.37 33.77
C GLY A 56 68.75 -3.74 34.08
N SER A 57 68.73 -4.71 33.15
CA SER A 57 69.18 -6.09 33.35
C SER A 57 70.61 -6.37 32.79
N VAL A 58 71.20 -5.41 32.10
CA VAL A 58 72.51 -5.57 31.44
C VAL A 58 73.46 -4.55 31.98
N GLY A 59 74.69 -4.98 32.29
CA GLY A 59 75.76 -4.15 32.69
C GLY A 59 77.07 -4.51 31.97
N VAL A 60 78.19 -3.94 32.46
CA VAL A 60 79.55 -4.19 31.93
C VAL A 60 80.42 -4.75 33.04
N ASN A 61 81.12 -5.82 32.75
CA ASN A 61 82.09 -6.36 33.69
C ASN A 61 83.43 -5.57 33.72
N GLU A 62 84.30 -5.91 34.62
CA GLU A 62 85.62 -5.26 34.77
C GLU A 62 86.48 -5.34 33.49
N GLN A 63 86.26 -6.31 32.65
CA GLN A 63 86.99 -6.56 31.40
C GLN A 63 86.38 -5.82 30.16
N GLY A 64 85.31 -5.03 30.37
CA GLY A 64 84.64 -4.33 29.26
C GLY A 64 83.74 -5.21 28.43
N VAL A 65 83.30 -6.32 28.95
CA VAL A 65 82.37 -7.21 28.23
C VAL A 65 80.93 -7.01 28.73
N LEU A 66 79.99 -6.95 27.85
CA LEU A 66 78.53 -6.93 28.17
C LEU A 66 78.16 -8.17 28.99
N SER A 67 77.57 -7.97 30.12
CA SER A 67 77.14 -9.05 31.02
C SER A 67 75.77 -8.81 31.56
N GLY A 68 74.99 -9.88 31.70
CA GLY A 68 73.63 -9.85 32.17
C GLY A 68 72.84 -11.11 31.79
N SER A 69 71.77 -11.31 32.49
CA SER A 69 70.83 -12.38 32.12
C SER A 69 69.37 -11.80 32.03
N PRO A 70 69.05 -11.08 30.96
CA PRO A 70 67.78 -10.42 30.86
C PRO A 70 66.64 -11.42 30.95
N ASN A 71 65.74 -11.19 31.88
CA ASN A 71 64.43 -11.87 31.93
C ASN A 71 63.33 -10.80 31.82
N LEU A 72 62.73 -10.69 30.64
CA LEU A 72 61.71 -9.67 30.38
C LEU A 72 60.30 -10.12 30.85
N GLY A 73 60.19 -11.33 31.45
CA GLY A 73 58.93 -11.84 32.00
C GLY A 73 57.93 -12.32 30.94
N ASP A 74 58.35 -12.37 29.67
CA ASP A 74 57.51 -12.84 28.56
C ASP A 74 58.18 -14.04 27.86
N LEU A 75 57.49 -15.16 27.81
CA LEU A 75 57.98 -16.42 27.26
C LEU A 75 58.28 -16.35 25.75
N ARG A 76 57.64 -15.42 25.05
CA ARG A 76 57.84 -15.22 23.60
C ARG A 76 59.31 -14.90 23.25
N PHE A 77 60.05 -14.27 24.17
CA PHE A 77 61.47 -14.03 23.99
C PHE A 77 62.35 -15.31 24.08
N SER A 78 61.75 -16.43 24.50
CA SER A 78 62.43 -17.73 24.59
C SER A 78 62.03 -18.71 23.48
N GLU A 79 60.98 -18.43 22.73
CA GLU A 79 60.48 -19.25 21.65
C GLU A 79 61.13 -18.90 20.31
N PRO A 80 61.87 -19.83 19.66
CA PRO A 80 62.61 -19.54 18.41
C PRO A 80 61.68 -19.01 17.32
N ASN A 81 62.10 -17.93 16.66
CA ASN A 81 61.37 -17.27 15.56
C ASN A 81 59.97 -16.78 15.92
N SER A 82 59.75 -16.40 17.17
CA SER A 82 58.42 -15.92 17.67
C SER A 82 58.04 -14.54 17.13
N GLY A 83 58.97 -13.78 16.57
CA GLY A 83 58.75 -12.37 16.27
C GLY A 83 58.94 -11.43 17.47
N TRP A 84 59.33 -12.01 18.63
CA TRP A 84 59.67 -11.24 19.87
C TRP A 84 61.13 -11.47 20.17
N TYR A 85 61.95 -10.44 19.93
CA TYR A 85 63.38 -10.54 20.04
C TYR A 85 63.94 -9.37 20.84
N TYR A 86 65.10 -9.59 21.47
CA TYR A 86 65.92 -8.50 21.97
C TYR A 86 67.37 -8.72 21.65
N SER A 87 68.11 -7.63 21.46
CA SER A 87 69.56 -7.66 21.34
C SER A 87 70.20 -6.45 22.04
N VAL A 88 71.41 -6.65 22.54
CA VAL A 88 72.26 -5.61 23.10
C VAL A 88 73.64 -5.72 22.42
N GLU A 89 74.03 -4.64 21.79
CA GLU A 89 75.26 -4.57 20.99
C GLU A 89 76.16 -3.44 21.47
N PRO A 90 77.50 -3.61 21.47
CA PRO A 90 78.42 -2.56 21.80
C PRO A 90 78.43 -1.47 20.72
N VAL A 91 78.44 -0.18 21.13
CA VAL A 91 78.61 0.98 20.24
C VAL A 91 79.99 1.65 20.46
N SER A 92 80.42 1.75 21.70
CA SER A 92 81.73 2.40 22.03
C SER A 92 82.90 1.48 21.84
N GLU A 93 84.03 2.06 21.43
CA GLU A 93 85.32 1.38 21.51
C GLU A 93 85.66 0.91 22.91
N GLY A 94 86.16 -0.33 23.06
CA GLY A 94 86.46 -0.91 24.36
C GLY A 94 85.25 -1.59 25.09
N LEU A 95 84.10 -1.67 24.46
CA LEU A 95 82.99 -2.52 24.90
C LEU A 95 82.88 -3.72 23.91
N THR A 96 82.77 -4.94 24.44
CA THR A 96 82.73 -6.16 23.65
C THR A 96 81.61 -7.09 24.10
N GLY A 97 81.26 -8.09 23.34
CA GLY A 97 80.19 -9.04 23.61
C GLY A 97 78.88 -8.59 23.03
N GLU A 98 77.98 -9.50 22.91
CA GLU A 98 76.63 -9.30 22.45
C GLU A 98 75.67 -10.18 23.28
N ILE A 99 74.50 -9.64 23.62
CA ILE A 99 73.45 -10.37 24.34
C ILE A 99 72.26 -10.41 23.44
N ARG A 100 71.71 -11.60 23.22
CA ARG A 100 70.47 -11.81 22.37
C ARG A 100 69.48 -12.68 23.12
N SER A 101 68.23 -12.50 22.78
CA SER A 101 67.16 -13.44 23.20
C SER A 101 67.40 -14.80 22.56
N THR A 102 66.98 -15.87 23.22
CA THR A 102 67.03 -17.24 22.70
C THR A 102 66.09 -17.44 21.51
N SER A 103 65.07 -16.59 21.39
CA SER A 103 64.14 -16.54 20.23
C SER A 103 64.85 -16.06 18.94
N MET A 104 65.91 -15.23 19.06
CA MET A 104 66.64 -14.62 17.92
C MET A 104 67.72 -15.56 17.41
N THR A 105 67.42 -16.40 16.43
CA THR A 105 68.37 -17.38 15.87
C THR A 105 69.41 -16.75 14.97
N GLU A 106 69.09 -15.64 14.26
CA GLU A 106 69.95 -14.89 13.41
C GLU A 106 69.91 -13.38 13.74
N ALA A 107 70.95 -12.61 13.38
CA ALA A 107 70.94 -11.19 13.61
C ALA A 107 70.01 -10.45 12.66
N ILE A 108 69.13 -9.59 13.18
CA ILE A 108 68.27 -8.73 12.39
C ILE A 108 69.01 -7.40 12.16
N PRO A 109 69.17 -6.97 10.90
CA PRO A 109 69.94 -5.77 10.58
C PRO A 109 69.25 -4.50 11.10
N SER A 110 70.03 -3.52 11.52
CA SER A 110 69.50 -2.22 11.94
C SER A 110 69.71 -1.22 10.79
N PRO A 111 68.73 -0.35 10.48
CA PRO A 111 68.93 0.69 9.47
C PRO A 111 70.00 1.69 9.96
N PRO A 112 70.72 2.31 9.02
CA PRO A 112 71.69 3.33 9.38
C PRO A 112 71.06 4.52 10.07
N VAL A 113 71.78 5.17 10.98
CA VAL A 113 71.28 6.34 11.73
C VAL A 113 70.89 7.51 10.84
N SER A 114 71.49 7.56 9.63
CA SER A 114 71.15 8.56 8.60
C SER A 114 69.74 8.38 8.04
N GLU A 115 69.20 7.16 8.03
CA GLU A 115 67.86 6.86 7.51
C GLU A 115 66.79 7.02 8.63
N VAL A 116 67.11 6.51 9.81
CA VAL A 116 66.22 6.63 10.99
C VAL A 116 67.01 7.23 12.16
N PRO A 117 67.00 8.55 12.33
CA PRO A 117 67.74 9.22 13.36
C PRO A 117 67.15 8.95 14.73
N PHE A 118 68.02 8.99 15.76
CA PHE A 118 67.57 8.98 17.18
C PHE A 118 66.85 10.29 17.56
N ASN A 119 65.82 10.19 18.36
CA ASN A 119 65.19 11.35 18.96
C ASN A 119 66.07 11.98 20.09
N PRO A 120 65.68 13.11 20.67
CA PRO A 120 66.46 13.74 21.75
C PRO A 120 66.66 12.89 23.02
N GLN A 121 65.88 11.82 23.16
CA GLN A 121 65.98 10.83 24.24
C GLN A 121 66.86 9.63 23.89
N PHE A 122 67.61 9.71 22.74
CA PHE A 122 68.43 8.62 22.19
C PHE A 122 67.63 7.33 21.94
N GLN A 123 66.37 7.48 21.49
CA GLN A 123 65.51 6.38 21.10
C GLN A 123 65.06 6.54 19.66
N ARG A 124 64.80 5.43 18.98
CA ARG A 124 64.17 5.39 17.64
C ARG A 124 63.30 4.16 17.52
N SER A 125 62.31 4.26 16.64
CA SER A 125 61.44 3.13 16.30
C SER A 125 61.34 3.00 14.77
N TYR A 126 61.37 1.78 14.28
CA TYR A 126 61.30 1.46 12.84
C TYR A 126 60.69 0.08 12.62
N LEU A 127 60.32 -0.19 11.36
CA LEU A 127 59.88 -1.48 10.92
C LEU A 127 61.04 -2.31 10.41
N ALA A 128 61.01 -3.62 10.66
CA ALA A 128 61.99 -4.57 10.15
C ALA A 128 61.32 -5.89 9.77
N ASP A 129 61.94 -6.64 8.87
CA ASP A 129 61.50 -7.99 8.55
C ASP A 129 62.04 -8.96 9.61
N GLY A 130 61.19 -9.80 10.12
CA GLY A 130 61.52 -10.85 11.08
C GLY A 130 62.07 -12.10 10.43
N LEU A 131 62.48 -13.07 11.27
CA LEU A 131 63.20 -14.28 10.84
C LEU A 131 62.28 -15.33 10.17
N ALA A 132 60.98 -15.26 10.48
CA ALA A 132 59.94 -16.14 9.88
C ALA A 132 59.05 -15.41 8.84
N GLY A 133 59.42 -14.19 8.44
CA GLY A 133 58.69 -13.39 7.44
C GLY A 133 57.59 -12.49 8.09
N GLU A 134 57.59 -12.39 9.42
CA GLU A 134 56.75 -11.47 10.15
C GLU A 134 57.29 -10.02 10.05
N GLU A 135 56.39 -9.04 10.09
CA GLU A 135 56.77 -7.62 10.20
C GLU A 135 56.96 -7.28 11.70
N LEU A 136 58.09 -6.66 12.00
CA LEU A 136 58.49 -6.28 13.35
C LEU A 136 58.39 -4.77 13.57
N ILE A 137 57.97 -4.34 14.77
CA ILE A 137 58.27 -3.01 15.31
C ILE A 137 59.47 -3.15 16.20
N VAL A 138 60.53 -2.42 15.86
CA VAL A 138 61.77 -2.36 16.65
C VAL A 138 61.81 -1.05 17.39
N VAL A 139 62.00 -1.13 18.73
CA VAL A 139 62.27 0.03 19.56
C VAL A 139 63.72 -0.10 20.02
N GLU A 140 64.53 0.90 19.70
CA GLU A 140 65.98 0.91 19.90
C GLU A 140 66.40 2.13 20.74
N SER A 141 67.31 1.94 21.66
CA SER A 141 67.90 3.03 22.45
C SER A 141 69.37 2.82 22.67
N GLU A 142 70.14 3.92 22.61
CA GLU A 142 71.53 3.94 23.05
C GLU A 142 71.63 4.44 24.48
N PHE A 143 72.34 3.68 25.33
CA PHE A 143 72.43 3.96 26.73
C PHE A 143 73.85 3.84 27.25
N VAL A 144 74.26 4.79 28.12
CA VAL A 144 75.60 4.79 28.78
C VAL A 144 75.56 3.84 29.99
N LEU A 145 76.34 2.81 29.96
CA LEU A 145 76.30 1.74 30.96
C LEU A 145 77.12 2.02 32.19
N ASP A 146 78.19 2.85 32.11
CA ASP A 146 79.10 3.08 33.20
C ASP A 146 79.71 4.48 33.21
N ALA A 147 80.49 4.75 34.24
CA ALA A 147 81.26 6.00 34.40
C ALA A 147 82.36 6.22 33.36
N ALA A 148 82.77 5.21 32.58
CA ALA A 148 83.68 5.31 31.47
C ALA A 148 83.02 5.71 30.16
N ASN A 149 81.77 6.09 30.19
CA ASN A 149 80.92 6.46 29.03
C ASN A 149 80.84 5.36 27.92
N ARG A 150 80.85 4.10 28.36
CA ARG A 150 80.65 3.00 27.42
C ARG A 150 79.20 2.90 27.05
N ILE A 151 78.90 2.98 25.75
CA ILE A 151 77.56 3.03 25.18
C ILE A 151 77.22 1.67 24.56
N ALA A 152 76.07 1.12 24.89
CA ALA A 152 75.51 -0.02 24.24
C ALA A 152 74.15 0.36 23.59
N ARG A 153 73.84 -0.34 22.52
CA ARG A 153 72.58 -0.22 21.80
C ARG A 153 71.66 -1.37 22.22
N PHE A 154 70.52 -1.01 22.75
CA PHE A 154 69.49 -1.91 23.22
C PHE A 154 68.36 -1.93 22.21
N ARG A 155 67.95 -3.10 21.77
CA ARG A 155 66.84 -3.29 20.87
C ARG A 155 65.83 -4.26 21.44
N VAL A 156 64.52 -3.89 21.39
CA VAL A 156 63.43 -4.80 21.63
C VAL A 156 62.53 -4.79 20.41
N MET A 157 62.17 -5.95 19.96
CA MET A 157 61.39 -6.18 18.73
C MET A 157 60.13 -6.95 19.07
N GLY A 158 59.01 -6.50 18.54
CA GLY A 158 57.73 -7.15 18.71
C GLY A 158 57.03 -7.43 17.39
N ASN A 159 56.32 -8.53 17.36
CA ASN A 159 55.61 -9.03 16.16
C ASN A 159 54.42 -8.13 15.81
N ARG A 160 54.62 -7.26 14.81
CA ARG A 160 53.54 -6.39 14.29
C ARG A 160 52.44 -7.17 13.56
N SER A 161 52.82 -8.28 12.90
CA SER A 161 51.83 -9.10 12.21
C SER A 161 50.81 -9.70 13.16
N GLU A 162 51.23 -10.08 14.38
CA GLU A 162 50.34 -10.54 15.45
C GLU A 162 49.34 -9.44 15.86
N LEU A 163 49.82 -8.20 16.00
CA LEU A 163 48.99 -7.04 16.33
C LEU A 163 47.95 -6.76 15.21
N GLU A 164 48.40 -6.76 13.96
CA GLU A 164 47.50 -6.55 12.79
C GLU A 164 46.46 -7.67 12.66
N ASP A 165 46.80 -8.92 12.92
CA ASP A 165 45.88 -10.06 12.94
C ASP A 165 44.85 -9.93 14.06
N GLU A 166 45.23 -9.45 15.24
CA GLU A 166 44.34 -9.19 16.36
C GLU A 166 43.33 -8.08 15.99
N ILE A 167 43.82 -6.95 15.43
CA ILE A 167 42.99 -5.85 14.93
C ILE A 167 42.03 -6.34 13.84
N GLY A 168 42.54 -7.09 12.86
CA GLY A 168 41.74 -7.65 11.78
C GLY A 168 40.66 -8.64 12.24
N THR A 169 40.97 -9.40 13.30
CA THR A 169 39.99 -10.31 13.92
C THR A 169 38.90 -9.54 14.66
N PHE A 170 39.28 -8.46 15.38
CA PHE A 170 38.32 -7.56 16.00
C PHE A 170 37.40 -6.92 14.97
N ASP A 171 37.96 -6.36 13.89
CA ASP A 171 37.20 -5.70 12.81
C ASP A 171 36.21 -6.66 12.14
N ARG A 172 36.62 -7.90 11.86
CA ARG A 172 35.71 -8.94 11.31
C ARG A 172 34.56 -9.24 12.25
N ARG A 173 34.82 -9.41 13.55
CA ARG A 173 33.79 -9.65 14.56
C ARG A 173 32.85 -8.44 14.69
N LEU A 174 33.41 -7.24 14.79
CA LEU A 174 32.66 -5.99 14.85
C LEU A 174 31.70 -5.85 13.65
N PHE A 175 32.23 -6.03 12.44
CA PHE A 175 31.43 -5.96 11.22
C PHE A 175 30.31 -7.02 11.20
N THR A 176 30.62 -8.26 11.60
CA THR A 176 29.65 -9.35 11.67
C THR A 176 28.49 -9.02 12.62
N TYR A 177 28.82 -8.58 13.85
CA TYR A 177 27.80 -8.26 14.85
C TYR A 177 26.98 -7.03 14.46
N LEU A 178 27.63 -5.97 13.95
CA LEU A 178 26.91 -4.78 13.49
C LEU A 178 26.02 -5.07 12.26
N SER A 179 26.48 -5.93 11.35
CA SER A 179 25.66 -6.35 10.20
C SER A 179 24.43 -7.13 10.65
N LEU A 180 24.59 -8.10 11.55
CA LEU A 180 23.47 -8.87 12.09
C LEU A 180 22.47 -7.98 12.83
N PHE A 181 22.98 -7.08 13.68
CA PHE A 181 22.17 -6.08 14.39
C PHE A 181 21.44 -5.16 13.41
N GLY A 182 22.13 -4.66 12.37
CA GLY A 182 21.58 -3.78 11.36
C GLY A 182 20.45 -4.44 10.56
N ILE A 183 20.64 -5.69 10.13
CA ILE A 183 19.60 -6.46 9.46
C ILE A 183 18.36 -6.63 10.35
N GLY A 184 18.57 -6.99 11.61
CA GLY A 184 17.49 -7.10 12.60
C GLY A 184 16.72 -5.78 12.79
N MET A 185 17.47 -4.67 12.95
CA MET A 185 16.89 -3.34 13.10
C MET A 185 16.09 -2.90 11.87
N ILE A 186 16.62 -3.14 10.66
CA ILE A 186 15.93 -2.83 9.41
C ILE A 186 14.65 -3.65 9.29
N ALA A 187 14.69 -4.95 9.62
CA ALA A 187 13.53 -5.83 9.56
C ALA A 187 12.42 -5.38 10.54
N ILE A 188 12.79 -5.08 11.79
CA ILE A 188 11.86 -4.59 12.81
C ILE A 188 11.27 -3.24 12.39
N ASN A 189 12.08 -2.31 11.90
CA ASN A 189 11.64 -1.00 11.44
C ASN A 189 10.67 -1.12 10.24
N ALA A 190 11.00 -1.95 9.25
CA ALA A 190 10.12 -2.22 8.12
C ALA A 190 8.79 -2.82 8.58
N MET A 191 8.83 -3.79 9.50
CA MET A 191 7.63 -4.39 10.08
C MET A 191 6.78 -3.34 10.81
N ALA A 192 7.39 -2.50 11.65
CA ALA A 192 6.69 -1.44 12.38
C ALA A 192 5.98 -0.46 11.43
N ILE A 193 6.67 -0.02 10.37
CA ILE A 193 6.10 0.89 9.35
C ILE A 193 4.93 0.22 8.62
N LEU A 194 5.06 -1.03 8.20
CA LEU A 194 4.00 -1.77 7.50
C LEU A 194 2.77 -1.97 8.39
N LEU A 195 2.96 -2.30 9.66
CA LEU A 195 1.87 -2.44 10.64
C LEU A 195 1.22 -1.10 10.93
N GLY A 196 2.01 -0.03 11.13
CA GLY A 196 1.53 1.32 11.41
C GLY A 196 0.72 1.94 10.26
N LEU A 197 1.02 1.56 9.01
CA LEU A 197 0.29 2.06 7.84
C LEU A 197 -0.92 1.19 7.41
N ARG A 198 -1.15 0.02 8.04
CA ARG A 198 -2.33 -0.82 7.76
C ARG A 198 -3.68 -0.10 7.92
N PRO A 199 -3.90 0.76 8.92
CA PRO A 199 -5.17 1.46 9.08
C PRO A 199 -5.55 2.33 7.87
N LEU A 200 -4.60 2.91 7.16
CA LEU A 200 -4.85 3.69 5.94
C LEU A 200 -5.52 2.86 4.84
N SER A 201 -5.15 1.58 4.72
CA SER A 201 -5.79 0.68 3.76
C SER A 201 -7.23 0.34 4.15
N ARG A 202 -7.55 0.30 5.46
CA ARG A 202 -8.93 0.11 5.95
C ARG A 202 -9.81 1.30 5.60
N VAL A 203 -9.31 2.53 5.81
CA VAL A 203 -10.03 3.76 5.39
C VAL A 203 -10.30 3.76 3.90
N ARG A 204 -9.29 3.45 3.08
CA ARG A 204 -9.45 3.36 1.62
C ARG A 204 -10.53 2.35 1.21
N ASN A 205 -10.52 1.17 1.83
CA ASN A 205 -11.51 0.14 1.54
C ASN A 205 -12.91 0.54 2.02
N ALA A 206 -13.03 1.17 3.21
CA ALA A 206 -14.30 1.69 3.70
C ALA A 206 -14.86 2.79 2.78
N LEU A 207 -14.00 3.70 2.28
CA LEU A 207 -14.40 4.70 1.28
C LEU A 207 -14.84 4.06 -0.05
N ALA A 208 -14.16 3.00 -0.49
CA ALA A 208 -14.57 2.26 -1.68
C ALA A 208 -15.96 1.64 -1.50
N MET A 209 -16.24 1.02 -0.35
CA MET A 209 -17.58 0.48 -0.04
C MET A 209 -18.66 1.57 -0.01
N VAL A 210 -18.35 2.76 0.52
CA VAL A 210 -19.32 3.88 0.48
C VAL A 210 -19.55 4.34 -0.95
N ARG A 211 -18.49 4.49 -1.75
CA ARG A 211 -18.60 4.88 -3.17
C ARG A 211 -19.39 3.87 -3.99
N GLU A 212 -19.25 2.58 -3.69
CA GLU A 212 -19.95 1.49 -4.36
C GLU A 212 -21.38 1.26 -3.80
N GLY A 213 -21.80 2.07 -2.83
CA GLY A 213 -23.11 1.98 -2.20
C GLY A 213 -23.30 0.80 -1.26
N GLN A 214 -22.21 0.07 -0.94
CA GLN A 214 -22.24 -1.09 -0.02
C GLN A 214 -22.28 -0.66 1.45
N ALA A 215 -21.81 0.55 1.76
CA ALA A 215 -21.84 1.15 3.08
C ALA A 215 -22.40 2.57 3.03
N GLN A 216 -23.02 2.99 4.13
CA GLN A 216 -23.60 4.34 4.23
C GLN A 216 -22.64 5.38 4.79
N ARG A 217 -21.60 4.93 5.49
CA ARG A 217 -20.56 5.75 6.14
C ARG A 217 -19.30 4.92 6.33
N LEU A 218 -18.22 5.57 6.72
CA LEU A 218 -17.02 4.86 7.17
C LEU A 218 -17.29 4.31 8.57
N ASP A 219 -17.45 2.99 8.66
CA ASP A 219 -17.59 2.27 9.92
C ASP A 219 -16.31 1.55 10.28
N GLY A 220 -15.98 1.51 11.57
CA GLY A 220 -14.82 0.79 12.12
C GLY A 220 -14.11 1.56 13.22
N ARG A 221 -13.18 0.87 13.90
CA ARG A 221 -12.28 1.52 14.86
C ARG A 221 -11.04 2.00 14.12
N PHE A 222 -10.85 3.29 14.10
CA PHE A 222 -9.67 3.94 13.52
C PHE A 222 -8.72 4.40 14.64
N PRO A 223 -7.38 4.45 14.39
CA PRO A 223 -6.43 5.10 15.28
C PRO A 223 -6.79 6.57 15.53
N ALA A 224 -6.36 7.09 16.67
CA ALA A 224 -6.66 8.47 17.09
C ALA A 224 -6.23 9.53 16.06
N GLU A 225 -5.19 9.27 15.28
CA GLU A 225 -4.69 10.16 14.23
C GLU A 225 -5.57 10.16 12.97
N ILE A 226 -6.35 9.10 12.76
CA ILE A 226 -7.19 8.90 11.58
C ILE A 226 -8.67 9.15 11.89
N GLU A 227 -9.08 8.95 13.12
CA GLU A 227 -10.47 9.10 13.57
C GLU A 227 -11.07 10.48 13.23
N PRO A 228 -10.38 11.62 13.42
CA PRO A 228 -10.91 12.93 13.02
C PRO A 228 -11.19 13.01 11.52
N LEU A 229 -10.31 12.44 10.69
CA LEU A 229 -10.50 12.43 9.22
C LEU A 229 -11.70 11.56 8.82
N ALA A 230 -11.89 10.41 9.47
CA ALA A 230 -13.04 9.56 9.22
C ALA A 230 -14.36 10.25 9.62
N ASN A 231 -14.38 10.95 10.75
CA ASN A 231 -15.53 11.71 11.22
C ASN A 231 -15.88 12.87 10.28
N GLU A 232 -14.88 13.63 9.83
CA GLU A 232 -15.10 14.73 8.88
C GLU A 232 -15.61 14.20 7.53
N THR A 233 -15.07 13.09 7.07
CA THR A 233 -15.54 12.43 5.85
C THR A 233 -16.99 11.96 6.00
N ASN A 234 -17.36 11.38 7.14
CA ASN A 234 -18.74 10.99 7.43
C ASN A 234 -19.69 12.19 7.46
N ALA A 235 -19.25 13.32 8.03
CA ALA A 235 -20.03 14.56 8.04
C ALA A 235 -20.28 15.08 6.61
N LEU A 236 -19.27 15.01 5.74
CA LEU A 236 -19.40 15.38 4.32
C LEU A 236 -20.37 14.46 3.57
N ILE A 237 -20.29 13.14 3.79
CA ILE A 237 -21.21 12.15 3.20
C ILE A 237 -22.66 12.45 3.63
N GLU A 238 -22.88 12.66 4.91
CA GLU A 238 -24.21 12.95 5.47
C GLU A 238 -24.75 14.30 4.94
N ASN A 239 -23.93 15.33 4.85
CA ASN A 239 -24.33 16.61 4.30
C ASN A 239 -24.70 16.51 2.81
N ASN A 240 -23.92 15.76 2.03
CA ASN A 240 -24.23 15.52 0.61
C ASN A 240 -25.59 14.81 0.45
N ARG A 241 -25.84 13.78 1.27
CA ARG A 241 -27.14 13.09 1.29
C ARG A 241 -28.31 14.02 1.57
N ARG A 242 -28.17 14.89 2.58
CA ARG A 242 -29.20 15.88 2.92
C ARG A 242 -29.46 16.86 1.78
N ILE A 243 -28.42 17.29 1.08
CA ILE A 243 -28.55 18.19 -0.07
C ILE A 243 -29.34 17.48 -1.20
N VAL A 244 -29.00 16.26 -1.53
CA VAL A 244 -29.67 15.46 -2.55
C VAL A 244 -31.16 15.24 -2.17
N GLU A 245 -31.43 14.84 -0.93
CA GLU A 245 -32.80 14.61 -0.45
C GLU A 245 -33.65 15.89 -0.46
N ARG A 246 -33.09 17.02 -0.03
CA ARG A 246 -33.76 18.32 -0.14
C ARG A 246 -34.07 18.68 -1.59
N SER A 247 -33.10 18.46 -2.51
CA SER A 247 -33.29 18.73 -3.92
C SER A 247 -34.43 17.88 -4.50
N ARG A 248 -34.50 16.60 -4.15
CA ARG A 248 -35.59 15.68 -4.55
C ARG A 248 -36.94 16.16 -4.05
N THR A 249 -37.04 16.52 -2.77
CA THR A 249 -38.28 17.03 -2.18
C THR A 249 -38.73 18.32 -2.87
N GLN A 250 -37.81 19.22 -3.17
CA GLN A 250 -38.11 20.45 -3.89
C GLN A 250 -38.61 20.19 -5.32
N VAL A 251 -37.96 19.29 -6.06
CA VAL A 251 -38.40 18.90 -7.42
C VAL A 251 -39.79 18.24 -7.37
N GLY A 252 -40.04 17.36 -6.39
CA GLY A 252 -41.35 16.75 -6.18
C GLY A 252 -42.44 17.77 -5.89
N ASN A 253 -42.18 18.71 -4.99
CA ASN A 253 -43.13 19.77 -4.65
C ASN A 253 -43.40 20.71 -5.84
N LEU A 254 -42.36 21.04 -6.62
CA LEU A 254 -42.50 21.84 -7.84
C LEU A 254 -43.35 21.12 -8.89
N ALA A 255 -43.14 19.81 -9.03
CA ALA A 255 -43.94 18.97 -9.92
C ALA A 255 -45.43 19.07 -9.59
N HIS A 256 -45.76 18.89 -8.32
CA HIS A 256 -47.15 18.91 -7.90
C HIS A 256 -47.80 20.31 -8.03
N SER A 257 -47.06 21.35 -7.66
CA SER A 257 -47.55 22.75 -7.74
C SER A 257 -47.76 23.24 -9.19
N LEU A 258 -47.03 22.68 -10.17
CA LEU A 258 -47.22 23.01 -11.59
C LEU A 258 -48.30 22.16 -12.25
N LYS A 259 -48.45 20.87 -11.88
CA LYS A 259 -49.47 19.98 -12.46
C LYS A 259 -50.89 20.41 -12.20
N THR A 260 -51.13 20.91 -10.98
CA THR A 260 -52.49 21.32 -10.57
C THR A 260 -53.06 22.47 -11.40
N PRO A 261 -52.38 23.64 -11.56
CA PRO A 261 -52.88 24.75 -12.39
C PRO A 261 -52.99 24.37 -13.87
N LEU A 262 -52.07 23.55 -14.40
CA LEU A 262 -52.14 23.09 -15.78
C LEU A 262 -53.35 22.19 -16.05
N ALA A 263 -53.69 21.33 -15.08
CA ALA A 263 -54.92 20.51 -15.16
C ALA A 263 -56.18 21.38 -15.13
N VAL A 264 -56.21 22.43 -14.33
CA VAL A 264 -57.33 23.39 -14.31
C VAL A 264 -57.46 24.10 -15.65
N LEU A 265 -56.34 24.59 -16.23
CA LEU A 265 -56.33 25.25 -17.53
C LEU A 265 -56.82 24.32 -18.66
N ILE A 266 -56.42 23.06 -18.65
CA ILE A 266 -56.89 22.06 -19.63
C ILE A 266 -58.41 21.84 -19.50
N ASN A 267 -58.94 21.75 -18.26
CA ASN A 267 -60.35 21.54 -18.00
C ASN A 267 -61.20 22.76 -18.40
N GLU A 268 -60.75 23.99 -18.03
CA GLU A 268 -61.40 25.23 -18.46
C GLU A 268 -61.41 25.45 -19.95
N GLY A 269 -60.26 25.12 -20.61
CA GLY A 269 -60.21 25.16 -22.09
C GLY A 269 -61.22 24.21 -22.75
N ARG A 270 -61.39 23.01 -22.18
CA ARG A 270 -62.42 22.06 -22.67
C ARG A 270 -63.84 22.57 -22.41
N ALA A 271 -64.10 23.19 -21.26
CA ALA A 271 -65.39 23.75 -20.91
C ALA A 271 -65.80 24.92 -21.79
N LEU A 272 -64.81 25.79 -22.17
CA LEU A 272 -65.05 26.92 -23.06
C LEU A 272 -65.49 26.52 -24.47
N GLY A 273 -65.02 25.38 -24.97
CA GLY A 273 -65.38 24.88 -26.31
C GLY A 273 -64.90 25.78 -27.46
N GLY A 274 -65.18 25.39 -28.70
CA GLY A 274 -64.80 26.13 -29.90
C GLY A 274 -63.29 26.27 -30.13
N ALA A 275 -62.88 27.06 -31.13
CA ALA A 275 -61.46 27.19 -31.52
C ALA A 275 -60.56 27.79 -30.45
N LYS A 276 -61.08 28.71 -29.61
CA LYS A 276 -60.31 29.29 -28.50
C LYS A 276 -60.11 28.32 -27.35
N GLY A 277 -61.11 27.51 -26.99
CA GLY A 277 -61.00 26.48 -25.96
C GLY A 277 -60.04 25.36 -26.38
N ALA A 278 -60.06 24.99 -27.65
CA ALA A 278 -59.12 24.01 -28.21
C ALA A 278 -57.67 24.52 -28.13
N LEU A 279 -57.40 25.75 -28.50
CA LEU A 279 -56.06 26.38 -28.41
C LEU A 279 -55.54 26.41 -26.98
N ILE A 280 -56.38 26.84 -26.01
CA ILE A 280 -55.95 26.86 -24.57
C ILE A 280 -55.64 25.45 -24.09
N SER A 281 -56.46 24.47 -24.38
CA SER A 281 -56.23 23.07 -23.98
C SER A 281 -54.95 22.49 -24.60
N GLU A 282 -54.67 22.80 -25.86
CA GLU A 282 -53.48 22.37 -26.57
C GLU A 282 -52.19 23.00 -25.96
N GLN A 283 -52.21 24.33 -25.73
CA GLN A 283 -51.08 25.02 -25.13
C GLN A 283 -50.81 24.53 -23.67
N ALA A 284 -51.86 24.34 -22.87
CA ALA A 284 -51.70 23.83 -21.51
C ALA A 284 -51.20 22.37 -21.49
N ALA A 285 -51.62 21.54 -22.46
CA ALA A 285 -51.09 20.18 -22.63
C ALA A 285 -49.60 20.19 -23.02
N ALA A 286 -49.20 21.05 -23.95
CA ALA A 286 -47.79 21.22 -24.34
C ALA A 286 -46.92 21.70 -23.18
N MET A 287 -47.40 22.67 -22.38
CA MET A 287 -46.72 23.11 -21.16
C MET A 287 -46.58 21.97 -20.16
N ARG A 288 -47.59 21.14 -19.96
CA ARG A 288 -47.52 19.99 -19.07
C ARG A 288 -46.46 18.99 -19.51
N GLU A 289 -46.41 18.70 -20.81
CA GLU A 289 -45.40 17.79 -21.39
C GLU A 289 -43.94 18.34 -21.16
N GLN A 290 -43.73 19.63 -21.38
CA GLN A 290 -42.44 20.26 -21.13
C GLN A 290 -42.06 20.20 -19.66
N VAL A 291 -42.99 20.52 -18.73
CA VAL A 291 -42.76 20.45 -17.30
C VAL A 291 -42.41 19.04 -16.86
N ASP A 292 -43.20 18.03 -17.32
CA ASP A 292 -42.91 16.62 -17.03
C ASP A 292 -41.53 16.22 -17.53
N HIS A 293 -41.14 16.64 -18.74
CA HIS A 293 -39.80 16.38 -19.29
C HIS A 293 -38.65 17.01 -18.44
N TYR A 294 -38.77 18.30 -18.05
CA TYR A 294 -37.73 18.95 -17.21
C TYR A 294 -37.64 18.35 -15.82
N LEU A 295 -38.77 17.97 -15.22
CA LEU A 295 -38.81 17.34 -13.90
C LEU A 295 -38.19 15.94 -13.92
N SER A 296 -38.47 15.15 -14.98
CA SER A 296 -37.80 13.87 -15.19
C SER A 296 -36.28 14.03 -15.32
N ARG A 297 -35.83 14.97 -16.17
CA ARG A 297 -34.39 15.26 -16.29
C ARG A 297 -33.75 15.70 -14.99
N ALA A 298 -34.42 16.50 -14.19
CA ALA A 298 -33.92 16.96 -12.88
C ALA A 298 -33.84 15.79 -11.87
N ARG A 299 -34.80 14.86 -11.89
CA ARG A 299 -34.75 13.61 -11.12
C ARG A 299 -33.57 12.74 -11.52
N VAL A 300 -33.40 12.47 -12.81
CA VAL A 300 -32.28 11.68 -13.35
C VAL A 300 -30.92 12.31 -13.02
N ALA A 301 -30.79 13.64 -13.10
CA ALA A 301 -29.55 14.32 -12.70
C ALA A 301 -29.25 14.16 -11.22
N ALA A 302 -30.27 14.28 -10.35
CA ALA A 302 -30.14 14.05 -8.91
C ALA A 302 -29.84 12.58 -8.54
N GLN A 303 -30.18 11.63 -9.43
CA GLN A 303 -29.88 10.20 -9.24
C GLN A 303 -28.47 9.80 -9.66
N ARG A 304 -27.87 10.47 -10.67
CA ARG A 304 -26.54 10.12 -11.19
C ARG A 304 -25.39 10.31 -10.18
N ASP A 305 -25.52 11.24 -9.26
CA ASP A 305 -24.48 11.59 -8.26
C ASP A 305 -24.77 11.02 -6.86
N SER A 306 -25.85 10.29 -6.68
CA SER A 306 -26.30 9.76 -5.37
C SER A 306 -25.96 8.27 -5.24
N VAL A 307 -25.78 7.85 -4.01
CA VAL A 307 -25.59 6.45 -3.56
C VAL A 307 -26.41 5.49 -4.43
N VAL A 308 -25.72 4.54 -5.07
CA VAL A 308 -26.34 3.53 -5.93
C VAL A 308 -27.39 2.78 -5.12
N TYR A 309 -28.69 2.98 -5.44
CA TYR A 309 -29.76 2.17 -4.90
C TYR A 309 -29.54 0.71 -5.32
N ARG A 310 -29.67 -0.19 -4.37
CA ARG A 310 -29.46 -1.63 -4.58
C ARG A 310 -30.77 -2.35 -4.27
N THR A 311 -31.52 -2.67 -5.30
CA THR A 311 -32.79 -3.37 -5.16
C THR A 311 -32.65 -4.82 -5.60
N PRO A 312 -32.74 -5.82 -4.69
CA PRO A 312 -32.74 -7.23 -5.05
C PRO A 312 -33.98 -7.54 -5.94
N VAL A 313 -33.73 -8.08 -7.13
CA VAL A 313 -34.78 -8.29 -8.14
C VAL A 313 -35.66 -9.49 -7.79
N THR A 314 -35.06 -10.62 -7.42
CA THR A 314 -35.80 -11.87 -7.15
C THR A 314 -36.86 -11.75 -6.04
N PRO A 315 -36.56 -11.20 -4.84
CA PRO A 315 -37.55 -11.08 -3.76
C PRO A 315 -38.72 -10.16 -4.14
N LEU A 316 -38.47 -9.15 -4.97
CA LEU A 316 -39.52 -8.24 -5.45
C LEU A 316 -40.46 -8.96 -6.42
N LEU A 317 -39.92 -9.69 -7.39
CA LEU A 317 -40.72 -10.47 -8.34
C LEU A 317 -41.54 -11.54 -7.64
N GLU A 318 -40.95 -12.30 -6.71
CA GLU A 318 -41.69 -13.31 -5.94
C GLU A 318 -42.88 -12.73 -5.19
N ARG A 319 -42.69 -11.52 -4.65
CA ARG A 319 -43.79 -10.82 -3.96
C ARG A 319 -44.93 -10.42 -4.92
N LEU A 320 -44.57 -9.83 -6.08
CA LEU A 320 -45.55 -9.40 -7.08
C LEU A 320 -46.30 -10.60 -7.69
N VAL A 321 -45.57 -11.67 -8.04
CA VAL A 321 -46.17 -12.91 -8.56
C VAL A 321 -47.13 -13.53 -7.56
N ARG A 322 -46.75 -13.61 -6.24
CA ARG A 322 -47.67 -14.10 -5.18
C ARG A 322 -48.95 -13.30 -5.05
N VAL A 323 -48.92 -11.98 -5.29
CA VAL A 323 -50.12 -11.14 -5.28
C VAL A 323 -51.03 -11.52 -6.42
N ILE A 324 -50.52 -11.74 -7.62
CA ILE A 324 -51.31 -12.12 -8.80
C ILE A 324 -51.92 -13.52 -8.66
N GLU A 325 -51.14 -14.49 -8.18
CA GLU A 325 -51.64 -15.84 -7.89
C GLU A 325 -52.82 -15.86 -6.91
N LYS A 326 -52.75 -15.01 -5.87
CA LYS A 326 -53.85 -14.86 -4.90
C LYS A 326 -55.13 -14.27 -5.48
N LEU A 327 -55.04 -13.50 -6.56
CA LEU A 327 -56.18 -13.00 -7.32
C LEU A 327 -56.90 -14.11 -8.13
N GLY A 328 -56.32 -15.30 -8.21
CA GLY A 328 -56.94 -16.57 -8.55
C GLY A 328 -57.41 -16.77 -9.99
N ARG A 329 -56.97 -15.95 -10.94
CA ARG A 329 -57.46 -15.98 -12.34
C ARG A 329 -56.55 -16.60 -13.38
N MET A 330 -55.21 -16.72 -13.08
CA MET A 330 -54.17 -17.10 -14.03
C MET A 330 -53.11 -17.99 -13.39
N LYS A 331 -52.47 -18.87 -14.18
CA LYS A 331 -51.26 -19.60 -13.75
C LYS A 331 -50.03 -18.75 -14.07
N VAL A 332 -49.29 -18.33 -13.04
CA VAL A 332 -48.06 -17.58 -13.19
C VAL A 332 -46.87 -18.48 -12.88
N SER A 333 -45.89 -18.56 -13.77
CA SER A 333 -44.63 -19.26 -13.55
C SER A 333 -43.52 -18.24 -13.41
N LEU A 334 -42.71 -18.36 -12.35
CA LEU A 334 -41.50 -17.54 -12.14
C LEU A 334 -40.26 -18.41 -12.31
N THR A 335 -39.38 -18.00 -13.21
CA THR A 335 -38.02 -18.60 -13.36
C THR A 335 -37.02 -17.59 -12.87
N PRO A 336 -36.52 -17.75 -11.63
CA PRO A 336 -35.48 -16.85 -11.07
C PRO A 336 -34.14 -17.08 -11.75
N PRO A 337 -33.24 -16.09 -11.74
CA PRO A 337 -31.87 -16.25 -12.23
C PRO A 337 -31.08 -17.18 -11.28
N PRO A 338 -29.99 -17.83 -11.79
CA PRO A 338 -29.14 -18.70 -10.96
C PRO A 338 -28.42 -17.94 -9.83
N ASP A 339 -28.04 -16.69 -10.09
CA ASP A 339 -27.36 -15.81 -9.13
C ASP A 339 -28.25 -14.63 -8.75
N GLU A 340 -27.99 -14.03 -7.58
CA GLU A 340 -28.74 -12.88 -7.11
C GLU A 340 -28.43 -11.65 -7.98
N ILE A 341 -29.43 -11.12 -8.66
CA ILE A 341 -29.34 -9.90 -9.46
C ILE A 341 -29.84 -8.72 -8.64
N VAL A 342 -29.02 -7.65 -8.59
CA VAL A 342 -29.36 -6.41 -7.90
C VAL A 342 -29.52 -5.28 -8.91
N PHE A 343 -30.70 -4.70 -8.97
CA PHE A 343 -31.02 -3.55 -9.82
C PHE A 343 -30.35 -2.28 -9.29
N ALA A 344 -29.72 -1.51 -10.18
CA ALA A 344 -29.10 -0.23 -9.90
C ALA A 344 -30.14 0.92 -9.89
N GLY A 345 -31.18 0.79 -9.10
CA GLY A 345 -32.28 1.76 -9.05
C GLY A 345 -33.19 1.59 -7.83
N GLU A 346 -34.20 2.47 -7.76
CA GLU A 346 -35.15 2.49 -6.66
C GLU A 346 -36.11 1.30 -6.72
N ARG A 347 -36.50 0.83 -5.55
CA ARG A 347 -37.39 -0.30 -5.41
C ARG A 347 -38.80 0.03 -5.96
N GLU A 348 -39.27 1.22 -5.69
CA GLU A 348 -40.57 1.73 -6.09
C GLU A 348 -40.69 1.78 -7.60
N ASP A 349 -39.65 2.24 -8.30
CA ASP A 349 -39.62 2.32 -9.77
C ASP A 349 -39.61 0.91 -10.40
N LEU A 350 -38.84 -0.03 -9.83
CA LEU A 350 -38.86 -1.41 -10.30
C LEU A 350 -40.22 -2.07 -10.04
N GLU A 351 -40.87 -1.79 -8.90
CA GLU A 351 -42.23 -2.24 -8.60
C GLU A 351 -43.23 -1.67 -9.59
N GLU A 352 -43.12 -0.40 -10.00
CA GLU A 352 -43.98 0.24 -10.96
C GLU A 352 -43.78 -0.32 -12.37
N ILE A 353 -42.52 -0.52 -12.82
CA ILE A 353 -42.20 -1.16 -14.11
C ILE A 353 -42.83 -2.56 -14.19
N ILE A 354 -42.51 -3.41 -13.23
CA ILE A 354 -42.93 -4.80 -13.22
C ILE A 354 -44.45 -4.90 -12.99
N GLY A 355 -45.02 -4.09 -12.10
CA GLY A 355 -46.45 -4.03 -11.81
C GLY A 355 -47.27 -3.68 -13.02
N ASN A 356 -46.89 -2.66 -13.82
CA ASN A 356 -47.56 -2.28 -15.06
C ASN A 356 -47.49 -3.38 -16.13
N LEU A 357 -46.37 -4.06 -16.28
CA LEU A 357 -46.23 -5.17 -17.22
C LEU A 357 -47.06 -6.38 -16.82
N LEU A 358 -47.09 -6.72 -15.52
CA LEU A 358 -47.90 -7.82 -15.02
C LEU A 358 -49.41 -7.51 -15.08
N ASP A 359 -49.83 -6.27 -14.81
CA ASP A 359 -51.22 -5.82 -14.97
C ASP A 359 -51.65 -5.91 -16.45
N ASN A 360 -50.76 -5.53 -17.36
CA ASN A 360 -50.99 -5.68 -18.78
C ASN A 360 -51.13 -7.16 -19.18
N ALA A 361 -50.22 -8.02 -18.70
CA ALA A 361 -50.31 -9.46 -18.99
C ALA A 361 -51.59 -10.07 -18.41
N MET A 362 -52.02 -9.71 -17.20
CA MET A 362 -53.29 -10.18 -16.63
C MET A 362 -54.53 -9.76 -17.42
N LYS A 363 -54.53 -8.60 -18.04
CA LYS A 363 -55.63 -8.11 -18.87
C LYS A 363 -55.78 -8.86 -20.21
N TRP A 364 -54.67 -9.28 -20.76
CA TRP A 364 -54.67 -9.83 -22.13
C TRP A 364 -54.44 -11.34 -22.18
N ALA A 365 -53.79 -11.95 -21.18
CA ALA A 365 -53.63 -13.40 -21.14
C ALA A 365 -54.95 -14.14 -21.12
N LYS A 366 -54.93 -15.34 -21.64
CA LYS A 366 -56.06 -16.29 -21.62
C LYS A 366 -56.00 -17.15 -20.33
N SER A 367 -54.84 -17.69 -20.01
CA SER A 367 -54.69 -18.64 -18.90
C SER A 367 -53.29 -18.64 -18.26
N ARG A 368 -52.23 -18.20 -18.95
CA ARG A 368 -50.82 -18.38 -18.49
C ARG A 368 -50.01 -17.10 -18.65
N ILE A 369 -49.18 -16.84 -17.61
CA ILE A 369 -48.18 -15.80 -17.65
C ILE A 369 -46.85 -16.45 -17.20
N ALA A 370 -45.76 -16.17 -17.92
CA ALA A 370 -44.41 -16.59 -17.54
C ALA A 370 -43.54 -15.36 -17.26
N VAL A 371 -42.86 -15.38 -16.15
CA VAL A 371 -41.89 -14.35 -15.72
C VAL A 371 -40.51 -14.99 -15.62
N SER A 372 -39.52 -14.45 -16.28
CA SER A 372 -38.16 -14.93 -16.16
C SER A 372 -37.16 -13.76 -16.05
N VAL A 373 -36.05 -14.03 -15.38
CA VAL A 373 -34.94 -13.08 -15.25
C VAL A 373 -33.67 -13.74 -15.71
N GLN A 374 -32.89 -13.03 -16.50
CA GLN A 374 -31.61 -13.52 -17.00
C GLN A 374 -30.57 -12.41 -17.03
N GLU A 375 -29.30 -12.78 -16.71
CA GLU A 375 -28.17 -11.88 -16.86
C GLU A 375 -27.83 -11.76 -18.36
N LEU A 376 -27.57 -10.52 -18.81
CA LEU A 376 -27.17 -10.26 -20.19
C LEU A 376 -25.65 -10.30 -20.31
N PRO A 377 -25.10 -10.79 -21.44
CA PRO A 377 -23.66 -10.79 -21.67
C PRO A 377 -23.10 -9.37 -21.58
N ALA A 378 -21.92 -9.25 -20.98
CA ALA A 378 -21.21 -7.97 -20.90
C ALA A 378 -20.85 -7.48 -22.31
N VAL A 379 -21.21 -6.26 -22.63
CA VAL A 379 -20.80 -5.61 -23.89
C VAL A 379 -19.36 -5.13 -23.73
N ALA A 380 -18.48 -5.49 -24.67
CA ALA A 380 -17.08 -5.09 -24.67
C ALA A 380 -16.95 -3.55 -24.61
N GLY A 381 -16.39 -3.01 -23.54
CA GLY A 381 -16.22 -1.58 -23.28
C GLY A 381 -17.20 -0.97 -22.27
N GLU A 382 -18.25 -1.68 -21.84
CA GLU A 382 -19.13 -1.25 -20.75
C GLU A 382 -18.72 -1.93 -19.43
N ALA A 383 -18.40 -1.13 -18.40
CA ALA A 383 -18.03 -1.62 -17.08
C ALA A 383 -19.22 -2.10 -16.24
N GLN A 384 -20.44 -2.00 -16.76
CA GLN A 384 -21.68 -2.28 -16.02
C GLN A 384 -22.38 -3.52 -16.59
N ARG A 385 -22.74 -4.46 -15.70
CA ARG A 385 -23.56 -5.61 -16.03
C ARG A 385 -25.00 -5.18 -16.27
N ARG A 386 -25.73 -5.93 -17.11
CA ARG A 386 -27.16 -5.74 -17.40
C ARG A 386 -27.91 -7.02 -17.15
N PHE A 387 -29.21 -6.89 -16.90
CA PHE A 387 -30.12 -8.01 -16.80
C PHE A 387 -31.42 -7.71 -17.57
N ALA A 388 -32.11 -8.75 -17.93
CA ALA A 388 -33.43 -8.65 -18.57
C ALA A 388 -34.50 -9.29 -17.68
N VAL A 389 -35.61 -8.59 -17.51
CA VAL A 389 -36.86 -9.15 -16.98
C VAL A 389 -37.78 -9.38 -18.18
N ILE A 390 -38.24 -10.60 -18.34
CA ILE A 390 -39.08 -11.01 -19.45
C ILE A 390 -40.45 -11.47 -18.89
N ILE A 391 -41.51 -10.87 -19.39
CA ILE A 391 -42.90 -11.21 -19.04
C ILE A 391 -43.62 -11.63 -20.32
N GLU A 392 -44.13 -12.84 -20.33
CA GLU A 392 -44.78 -13.46 -21.46
C GLU A 392 -46.22 -13.87 -21.13
N ASP A 393 -47.15 -13.67 -22.04
CA ASP A 393 -48.52 -14.11 -21.88
C ASP A 393 -48.99 -14.99 -23.07
N ASP A 394 -50.15 -15.65 -22.91
CA ASP A 394 -50.82 -16.49 -23.93
C ASP A 394 -52.01 -15.77 -24.57
N GLY A 395 -52.01 -14.44 -24.58
CA GLY A 395 -53.05 -13.60 -25.17
C GLY A 395 -52.99 -13.50 -26.69
N PRO A 396 -53.64 -12.48 -27.28
CA PRO A 396 -53.61 -12.26 -28.73
C PRO A 396 -52.27 -11.70 -29.25
N GLY A 397 -51.45 -11.11 -28.35
CA GLY A 397 -50.24 -10.40 -28.73
C GLY A 397 -50.50 -9.03 -29.34
N ILE A 398 -49.41 -8.38 -29.81
CA ILE A 398 -49.47 -7.11 -30.54
C ILE A 398 -48.79 -7.33 -31.90
N PRO A 399 -49.39 -6.92 -33.01
CA PRO A 399 -48.75 -6.97 -34.33
C PRO A 399 -47.45 -6.13 -34.30
N GLU A 400 -46.38 -6.61 -34.96
CA GLU A 400 -45.07 -5.97 -34.97
C GLU A 400 -45.12 -4.51 -35.44
N GLU A 401 -45.97 -4.23 -36.42
CA GLU A 401 -46.21 -2.89 -36.99
C GLU A 401 -46.81 -1.93 -35.94
N MET A 402 -47.60 -2.47 -34.97
CA MET A 402 -48.26 -1.70 -33.92
C MET A 402 -47.47 -1.63 -32.63
N ALA A 403 -46.38 -2.41 -32.46
CA ALA A 403 -45.57 -2.45 -31.24
C ALA A 403 -45.01 -1.07 -30.87
N ARG A 404 -44.51 -0.31 -31.85
CA ARG A 404 -44.02 1.06 -31.67
C ARG A 404 -45.13 2.05 -31.30
N GLU A 405 -46.34 1.84 -31.76
CA GLU A 405 -47.50 2.68 -31.46
C GLU A 405 -48.04 2.39 -30.05
N ALA A 406 -47.97 1.14 -29.61
CA ALA A 406 -48.36 0.72 -28.25
C ALA A 406 -47.53 1.38 -27.13
N LEU A 407 -46.33 1.81 -27.45
CA LEU A 407 -45.44 2.54 -26.50
C LEU A 407 -45.76 4.04 -26.43
N LYS A 408 -46.63 4.58 -27.33
CA LYS A 408 -46.99 6.00 -27.29
C LYS A 408 -48.07 6.26 -26.23
N ARG A 409 -47.93 7.32 -25.48
CA ARG A 409 -48.81 7.71 -24.35
C ARG A 409 -50.27 7.89 -24.82
N GLY A 410 -51.20 7.20 -24.14
CA GLY A 410 -52.64 7.36 -24.38
C GLY A 410 -53.21 6.66 -25.62
N LYS A 411 -52.45 5.95 -26.44
CA LYS A 411 -52.96 5.11 -27.53
C LYS A 411 -53.45 3.76 -27.02
N ARG A 412 -54.67 3.43 -27.30
CA ARG A 412 -55.28 2.13 -27.01
C ARG A 412 -55.44 1.39 -28.35
N LEU A 413 -54.86 0.19 -28.43
CA LEU A 413 -54.99 -0.66 -29.62
C LEU A 413 -56.36 -1.36 -29.65
N ASP A 414 -57.03 -1.48 -28.48
CA ASP A 414 -58.38 -2.03 -28.38
C ASP A 414 -59.17 -1.24 -27.32
N GLU A 415 -60.29 -0.64 -27.71
CA GLU A 415 -61.18 0.17 -26.86
C GLU A 415 -62.19 -0.67 -26.10
N THR A 416 -62.29 -1.95 -26.36
CA THR A 416 -63.32 -2.84 -25.78
C THR A 416 -63.01 -3.29 -24.36
N LYS A 417 -61.70 -3.26 -23.93
CA LYS A 417 -61.30 -3.63 -22.55
C LYS A 417 -61.02 -2.40 -21.70
N PRO A 418 -61.35 -2.44 -20.38
CA PRO A 418 -61.08 -1.31 -19.50
C PRO A 418 -59.59 -1.06 -19.28
N GLY A 419 -59.12 0.19 -19.42
CA GLY A 419 -57.77 0.58 -19.17
C GLY A 419 -57.45 2.00 -19.66
N THR A 420 -56.45 2.67 -19.05
CA THR A 420 -56.07 4.06 -19.35
C THR A 420 -55.16 4.20 -20.57
N GLY A 421 -54.59 3.10 -21.11
CA GLY A 421 -53.57 3.12 -22.17
C GLY A 421 -52.22 3.71 -21.76
N LEU A 422 -51.97 3.87 -20.46
CA LEU A 422 -50.77 4.54 -19.94
C LEU A 422 -49.68 3.55 -19.46
N GLY A 423 -50.01 2.28 -19.15
CA GLY A 423 -49.07 1.36 -18.48
C GLY A 423 -47.78 1.11 -19.28
N LEU A 424 -47.85 0.77 -20.55
CA LEU A 424 -46.66 0.55 -21.39
C LEU A 424 -45.84 1.83 -21.63
N ALA A 425 -46.52 2.99 -21.70
CA ALA A 425 -45.85 4.27 -21.84
C ALA A 425 -45.05 4.64 -20.56
N ILE A 426 -45.66 4.39 -19.38
CA ILE A 426 -44.97 4.58 -18.07
C ILE A 426 -43.75 3.65 -17.98
N VAL A 427 -43.88 2.39 -18.35
CA VAL A 427 -42.75 1.45 -18.38
C VAL A 427 -41.66 1.93 -19.33
N SER A 428 -42.00 2.38 -20.53
CA SER A 428 -41.04 2.88 -21.51
C SER A 428 -40.29 4.11 -20.99
N GLU A 429 -40.99 5.03 -20.29
CA GLU A 429 -40.43 6.23 -19.68
C GLU A 429 -39.45 5.88 -18.54
N LEU A 430 -39.88 5.08 -17.56
CA LEU A 430 -39.06 4.66 -16.42
C LEU A 430 -37.83 3.85 -16.87
N VAL A 431 -38.01 2.88 -17.76
CA VAL A 431 -36.90 2.09 -18.31
C VAL A 431 -35.89 3.00 -19.03
N GLY A 432 -36.38 4.00 -19.79
CA GLY A 432 -35.53 5.00 -20.44
C GLY A 432 -34.77 5.87 -19.47
N GLU A 433 -35.36 6.25 -18.31
CA GLU A 433 -34.68 7.01 -17.23
C GLU A 433 -33.48 6.27 -16.68
N TYR A 434 -33.56 4.94 -16.54
CA TYR A 434 -32.44 4.09 -16.10
C TYR A 434 -31.47 3.71 -17.23
N GLY A 435 -31.65 4.29 -18.45
CA GLY A 435 -30.83 3.98 -19.62
C GLY A 435 -30.99 2.53 -20.08
N GLY A 436 -32.13 1.94 -19.75
CA GLY A 436 -32.54 0.60 -20.16
C GLY A 436 -33.22 0.59 -21.54
N LYS A 437 -33.74 -0.58 -21.90
CA LYS A 437 -34.48 -0.79 -23.17
C LYS A 437 -35.74 -1.62 -22.90
N LEU A 438 -36.85 -1.20 -23.43
CA LEU A 438 -38.09 -1.99 -23.50
C LEU A 438 -38.29 -2.50 -24.93
N SER A 439 -38.51 -3.81 -25.11
CA SER A 439 -38.90 -4.42 -26.37
C SER A 439 -40.20 -5.22 -26.20
N LEU A 440 -41.02 -5.20 -27.24
CA LEU A 440 -42.28 -5.92 -27.30
C LEU A 440 -42.20 -6.86 -28.52
N ASP A 441 -42.25 -8.16 -28.26
CA ASP A 441 -42.12 -9.21 -29.25
C ASP A 441 -43.26 -10.22 -29.13
N ARG A 442 -43.36 -11.18 -30.05
CA ARG A 442 -44.32 -12.28 -29.95
C ARG A 442 -43.84 -13.33 -28.96
N SER A 443 -44.67 -13.72 -28.02
CA SER A 443 -44.38 -14.76 -27.04
C SER A 443 -44.40 -16.15 -27.65
N ALA A 444 -43.55 -17.05 -27.16
CA ALA A 444 -43.62 -18.48 -27.46
C ALA A 444 -44.92 -19.12 -26.93
N LEU A 445 -45.62 -18.48 -25.98
CA LEU A 445 -46.92 -18.88 -25.48
C LEU A 445 -48.07 -18.46 -26.41
N GLY A 446 -47.79 -17.66 -27.43
CA GLY A 446 -48.74 -17.20 -28.45
C GLY A 446 -49.17 -15.74 -28.30
N GLY A 447 -48.93 -15.09 -27.15
CA GLY A 447 -49.30 -13.71 -26.86
C GLY A 447 -48.14 -12.70 -26.96
N LEU A 448 -48.07 -11.77 -26.03
CA LEU A 448 -47.02 -10.74 -25.96
C LEU A 448 -45.84 -11.21 -25.12
N LYS A 449 -44.61 -10.89 -25.56
CA LYS A 449 -43.37 -10.96 -24.83
C LYS A 449 -42.87 -9.54 -24.62
N ALA A 450 -42.91 -9.06 -23.35
CA ALA A 450 -42.31 -7.80 -22.95
C ALA A 450 -40.96 -8.05 -22.28
N THR A 451 -39.93 -7.45 -22.85
CA THR A 451 -38.56 -7.58 -22.33
C THR A 451 -38.07 -6.22 -21.86
N VAL A 452 -37.67 -6.12 -20.59
CA VAL A 452 -37.09 -4.92 -19.96
C VAL A 452 -35.64 -5.20 -19.64
N GLU A 453 -34.72 -4.47 -20.27
CA GLU A 453 -33.29 -4.52 -20.00
C GLU A 453 -32.90 -3.37 -19.07
N LEU A 454 -32.26 -3.68 -17.96
CA LEU A 454 -31.83 -2.70 -16.93
C LEU A 454 -30.38 -2.96 -16.49
N ARG A 455 -29.80 -1.98 -15.81
CA ARG A 455 -28.44 -2.10 -15.26
C ARG A 455 -28.46 -2.84 -13.94
N SER A 456 -27.47 -3.72 -13.74
CA SER A 456 -27.22 -4.39 -12.46
C SER A 456 -25.95 -3.86 -11.79
N VAL A 457 -25.95 -3.90 -10.46
CA VAL A 457 -24.75 -3.68 -9.63
C VAL A 457 -24.16 -5.04 -9.36
N SER A 458 -22.84 -5.19 -9.49
CA SER A 458 -22.14 -6.41 -9.06
C SER A 458 -22.42 -6.69 -7.59
N GLY A 459 -22.82 -7.93 -7.28
CA GLY A 459 -23.04 -8.41 -5.92
C GLY A 459 -21.76 -8.40 -5.07
#